data_5466723647a0582c8028a3d22860884b
#
_entry.id   5466723647a0582c8028a3d22860884b
#
_cell.length_a   1.000
_cell.length_b   1.000
_cell.length_c   1.000
_cell.angle_alpha   90.00
_cell.angle_beta   90.00
_cell.angle_gamma   90.00
#
_symmetry.space_group_name_H-M   'P 1'
#
loop_
_entity.id
_entity.type
_entity.pdbx_description
1 polymer ?
#
loop_
_entity_poly.entity_id
_entity_poly.type
_entity_poly.pdbx_seq_one_letter_code
_entity_poly.pdbx_strand_id
1 'polypeptide(L)'
;MDLSAALEFLRAHNINLGVNNALVAWRALERGIRVQGDAKGRVRMRAYGRTMRFKHGWTNLNPRIVGRCTVNKDVTSRLLRPRGVRAPENAFFGADDIKRAWAWAEPILPVVVKPSNSTKGRLVYVGITDVDDFGAAFASVAEVFGGALVEEFVPGVEHRVTVVGGAVVAATRRVAANVVGDGGSTVGELVAEKNRQRADGSNPIHKYIALDSFADRELTRQGLTLQSVPSAGQRVFLRATTNLHTGGDAVDATDALTPVDIQLVERAARALPGLKLGGFDVLRPPPGDAGEPCVLEVNMSPMLSMHHYPWEGQPREVASRLIDVMYPETADKDHRLE
;
A
#
# COMPACT_ATOMS: atom_id res chain seq x y z
N MET A 1 14.50 15.43 11.22
CA MET A 1 14.90 14.11 11.80
C MET A 1 16.08 13.59 11.02
N ASP A 2 17.16 13.22 11.69
CA ASP A 2 18.25 12.44 11.12
C ASP A 2 17.90 10.95 11.24
N LEU A 3 17.64 10.30 10.10
CA LEU A 3 17.31 8.88 10.06
C LEU A 3 18.45 8.00 10.61
N SER A 4 19.70 8.42 10.42
CA SER A 4 20.87 7.69 10.92
C SER A 4 20.84 7.62 12.44
N ALA A 5 20.66 8.75 13.12
CA ALA A 5 20.53 8.81 14.58
C ALA A 5 19.34 7.99 15.10
N ALA A 6 18.21 8.01 14.38
CA ALA A 6 17.06 7.19 14.73
C ALA A 6 17.37 5.68 14.61
N LEU A 7 18.07 5.25 13.57
CA LEU A 7 18.47 3.85 13.39
C LEU A 7 19.52 3.40 14.43
N GLU A 8 20.46 4.27 14.79
CA GLU A 8 21.39 4.02 15.90
C GLU A 8 20.67 3.85 17.24
N PHE A 9 19.69 4.71 17.52
CA PHE A 9 18.84 4.55 18.70
C PHE A 9 18.13 3.20 18.70
N LEU A 10 17.54 2.78 17.56
CA LEU A 10 16.89 1.46 17.47
C LEU A 10 17.87 0.33 17.82
N ARG A 11 19.11 0.40 17.28
CA ARG A 11 20.16 -0.61 17.52
C ARG A 11 20.55 -0.66 19.01
N ALA A 12 20.81 0.49 19.61
CA ALA A 12 21.19 0.61 21.02
C ALA A 12 20.10 0.09 21.99
N HIS A 13 18.84 0.11 21.57
CA HIS A 13 17.69 -0.30 22.41
C HIS A 13 17.09 -1.65 22.02
N ASN A 14 17.80 -2.48 21.20
CA ASN A 14 17.36 -3.79 20.74
C ASN A 14 15.99 -3.77 20.03
N ILE A 15 15.76 -2.74 19.23
CA ILE A 15 14.56 -2.59 18.39
C ILE A 15 14.91 -3.04 16.96
N ASN A 16 14.02 -3.78 16.32
CA ASN A 16 14.19 -4.17 14.93
C ASN A 16 14.40 -2.95 14.04
N LEU A 17 15.46 -2.99 13.23
CA LEU A 17 15.76 -1.92 12.31
C LEU A 17 14.68 -1.80 11.22
N GLY A 18 14.38 -0.58 10.83
CA GLY A 18 13.44 -0.28 9.77
C GLY A 18 12.90 1.14 9.86
N VAL A 19 12.69 1.77 8.71
CA VAL A 19 12.28 3.19 8.63
C VAL A 19 10.99 3.46 9.40
N ASN A 20 9.98 2.57 9.28
CA ASN A 20 8.72 2.73 10.04
C ASN A 20 8.95 2.74 11.57
N ASN A 21 9.83 1.85 12.06
CA ASN A 21 10.13 1.79 13.49
C ASN A 21 10.89 3.05 13.96
N ALA A 22 11.83 3.53 13.13
CA ALA A 22 12.60 4.75 13.40
C ALA A 22 11.67 5.97 13.48
N LEU A 23 10.77 6.14 12.51
CA LEU A 23 9.79 7.22 12.49
C LEU A 23 8.94 7.26 13.77
N VAL A 24 8.35 6.12 14.15
CA VAL A 24 7.45 6.05 15.31
C VAL A 24 8.23 6.22 16.62
N ALA A 25 9.41 5.60 16.75
CA ALA A 25 10.25 5.75 17.93
C ALA A 25 10.70 7.20 18.12
N TRP A 26 11.13 7.85 17.04
CA TRP A 26 11.60 9.24 17.09
C TRP A 26 10.48 10.21 17.46
N ARG A 27 9.31 10.12 16.84
CA ARG A 27 8.16 10.97 17.19
C ARG A 27 7.69 10.78 18.62
N ALA A 28 7.82 9.57 19.16
CA ALA A 28 7.53 9.32 20.58
C ALA A 28 8.57 9.99 21.49
N LEU A 29 9.87 9.93 21.16
CA LEU A 29 10.94 10.56 21.93
C LEU A 29 10.84 12.10 21.96
N GLU A 30 10.54 12.72 20.81
CA GLU A 30 10.32 14.19 20.71
C GLU A 30 9.20 14.68 21.65
N ARG A 31 8.25 13.80 21.98
CA ARG A 31 7.15 14.09 22.92
C ARG A 31 7.42 13.64 24.36
N GLY A 32 8.65 13.32 24.70
CA GLY A 32 9.05 12.88 26.04
C GLY A 32 8.52 11.50 26.43
N ILE A 33 8.05 10.69 25.47
CA ILE A 33 7.57 9.33 25.71
C ILE A 33 8.78 8.40 25.84
N ARG A 34 8.82 7.58 26.88
CA ARG A 34 9.89 6.59 27.08
C ARG A 34 9.80 5.48 26.04
N VAL A 35 10.87 5.28 25.26
CA VAL A 35 10.98 4.28 24.22
C VAL A 35 12.05 3.24 24.55
N GLN A 36 11.73 1.96 24.37
CA GLN A 36 12.64 0.82 24.56
C GLN A 36 12.27 -0.32 23.58
N GLY A 37 13.20 -1.24 23.33
CA GLY A 37 12.89 -2.53 22.70
C GLY A 37 12.18 -3.48 23.68
N ASP A 38 11.37 -4.39 23.15
CA ASP A 38 10.88 -5.55 23.90
C ASP A 38 11.55 -6.84 23.39
N ALA A 39 11.25 -7.97 24.04
CA ALA A 39 11.84 -9.27 23.71
C ALA A 39 11.59 -9.72 22.25
N LYS A 40 10.67 -9.09 21.51
CA LYS A 40 10.39 -9.34 20.08
C LYS A 40 10.98 -8.25 19.17
N GLY A 41 11.82 -7.36 19.71
CA GLY A 41 12.41 -6.24 18.97
C GLY A 41 11.38 -5.21 18.51
N ARG A 42 10.24 -5.07 19.19
CA ARG A 42 9.23 -4.04 18.88
C ARG A 42 9.58 -2.73 19.60
N VAL A 43 9.19 -1.61 19.00
CA VAL A 43 9.16 -0.31 19.68
C VAL A 43 8.14 -0.40 20.80
N ARG A 44 8.58 -0.34 22.05
CA ARG A 44 7.74 -0.29 23.25
C ARG A 44 7.78 1.12 23.81
N MET A 45 6.65 1.78 23.82
CA MET A 45 6.45 3.15 24.28
C MET A 45 5.67 3.14 25.59
N ARG A 46 6.10 3.94 26.58
CA ARG A 46 5.47 4.04 27.90
C ARG A 46 5.33 5.49 28.33
N ALA A 47 4.09 5.91 28.56
CA ALA A 47 3.73 7.19 29.16
C ALA A 47 2.30 7.11 29.70
N TYR A 48 1.95 7.98 30.65
CA TYR A 48 0.57 8.14 31.15
C TYR A 48 -0.11 6.82 31.56
N GLY A 49 0.63 5.92 32.23
CA GLY A 49 0.12 4.61 32.65
C GLY A 49 -0.13 3.60 31.53
N ARG A 50 0.15 3.94 30.26
CA ARG A 50 -0.09 3.09 29.10
C ARG A 50 1.19 2.54 28.49
N THR A 51 1.07 1.36 27.87
CA THR A 51 2.15 0.74 27.09
C THR A 51 1.65 0.46 25.67
N MET A 52 2.19 1.19 24.69
CA MET A 52 1.97 0.94 23.27
C MET A 52 3.15 0.19 22.66
N ARG A 53 2.87 -0.61 21.63
CA ARG A 53 3.88 -1.37 20.89
C ARG A 53 3.69 -1.19 19.39
N PHE A 54 4.81 -1.07 18.68
CA PHE A 54 4.80 -0.91 17.23
C PHE A 54 5.91 -1.75 16.60
N LYS A 55 5.65 -2.31 15.41
CA LYS A 55 6.66 -3.00 14.59
C LYS A 55 6.23 -3.02 13.12
N HIS A 56 6.98 -2.35 12.26
CA HIS A 56 6.79 -2.34 10.81
C HIS A 56 5.35 -2.02 10.32
N GLY A 57 4.58 -1.27 11.07
CA GLY A 57 3.17 -0.96 10.79
C GLY A 57 2.19 -1.66 11.73
N TRP A 58 2.54 -2.81 12.30
CA TRP A 58 1.71 -3.44 13.33
C TRP A 58 1.74 -2.65 14.64
N THR A 59 0.58 -2.55 15.29
CA THR A 59 0.45 -1.94 16.62
C THR A 59 -0.57 -2.69 17.47
N ASN A 60 -0.38 -2.67 18.81
CA ASN A 60 -1.38 -3.16 19.75
C ASN A 60 -2.55 -2.17 19.97
N LEU A 61 -2.55 -1.05 19.28
CA LEU A 61 -3.68 -0.13 19.22
C LEU A 61 -4.88 -0.78 18.50
N ASN A 62 -4.61 -1.60 17.49
CA ASN A 62 -5.63 -2.40 16.81
C ASN A 62 -5.96 -3.66 17.63
N PRO A 63 -7.24 -3.94 17.91
CA PRO A 63 -7.67 -5.20 18.48
C PRO A 63 -7.35 -6.39 17.55
N ARG A 64 -7.13 -7.57 18.13
CA ARG A 64 -6.80 -8.79 17.34
C ARG A 64 -7.89 -9.14 16.31
N ILE A 65 -9.14 -8.79 16.58
CA ILE A 65 -10.25 -9.05 15.66
C ILE A 65 -10.07 -8.37 14.32
N VAL A 66 -9.46 -7.18 14.26
CA VAL A 66 -9.17 -6.48 13.01
C VAL A 66 -8.32 -7.34 12.08
N GLY A 67 -7.27 -8.00 12.62
CA GLY A 67 -6.45 -8.91 11.83
C GLY A 67 -7.25 -10.07 11.21
N ARG A 68 -8.17 -10.65 11.97
CA ARG A 68 -9.05 -11.72 11.47
C ARG A 68 -10.00 -11.24 10.37
N CYS A 69 -10.44 -9.99 10.46
CA CYS A 69 -11.33 -9.38 9.48
C CYS A 69 -10.63 -8.96 8.19
N THR A 70 -9.31 -8.75 8.22
CA THR A 70 -8.55 -8.17 7.09
C THR A 70 -7.57 -9.14 6.42
N VAL A 71 -7.34 -10.33 6.98
CA VAL A 71 -6.46 -11.35 6.40
C VAL A 71 -7.01 -11.90 5.09
N ASN A 72 -8.31 -12.19 5.05
CA ASN A 72 -8.99 -12.74 3.88
C ASN A 72 -9.82 -11.64 3.20
N LYS A 73 -9.58 -11.44 1.91
CA LYS A 73 -10.23 -10.39 1.11
C LYS A 73 -11.75 -10.57 1.02
N ASP A 74 -12.23 -11.81 0.91
CA ASP A 74 -13.64 -12.15 0.92
C ASP A 74 -14.33 -11.78 2.24
N VAL A 75 -13.66 -12.00 3.37
CA VAL A 75 -14.17 -11.61 4.70
C VAL A 75 -14.26 -10.10 4.82
N THR A 76 -13.22 -9.40 4.36
CA THR A 76 -13.18 -7.92 4.37
C THR A 76 -14.35 -7.36 3.56
N SER A 77 -14.54 -7.81 2.33
CA SER A 77 -15.60 -7.35 1.43
C SER A 77 -17.00 -7.60 2.02
N ARG A 78 -17.23 -8.78 2.62
CA ARG A 78 -18.50 -9.12 3.32
C ARG A 78 -18.79 -8.23 4.54
N LEU A 79 -17.77 -7.65 5.17
CA LEU A 79 -17.95 -6.69 6.26
C LEU A 79 -18.23 -5.27 5.76
N LEU A 80 -17.61 -4.88 4.63
CA LEU A 80 -17.69 -3.53 4.08
C LEU A 80 -19.01 -3.27 3.34
N ARG A 81 -19.40 -4.16 2.43
CA ARG A 81 -20.54 -3.96 1.53
C ARG A 81 -21.88 -3.71 2.25
N PRO A 82 -22.29 -4.45 3.29
CA PRO A 82 -23.54 -4.19 4.02
C PRO A 82 -23.55 -2.82 4.76
N ARG A 83 -22.39 -2.18 4.88
CA ARG A 83 -22.24 -0.85 5.49
C ARG A 83 -22.15 0.29 4.46
N GLY A 84 -22.53 0.01 3.21
CA GLY A 84 -22.53 0.98 2.13
C GLY A 84 -21.13 1.39 1.68
N VAL A 85 -20.13 0.52 1.87
CA VAL A 85 -18.79 0.70 1.34
C VAL A 85 -18.67 -0.08 0.03
N ARG A 86 -18.37 0.59 -1.09
CA ARG A 86 -18.08 -0.07 -2.34
C ARG A 86 -16.80 -0.88 -2.20
N ALA A 87 -16.93 -2.18 -2.35
CA ALA A 87 -15.85 -3.16 -2.45
C ALA A 87 -16.25 -4.16 -3.54
N PRO A 88 -15.28 -4.76 -4.28
CA PRO A 88 -15.60 -5.65 -5.37
C PRO A 88 -16.50 -6.81 -4.93
N GLU A 89 -17.43 -7.20 -5.79
CA GLU A 89 -18.10 -8.49 -5.61
C GLU A 89 -17.09 -9.61 -5.71
N ASN A 90 -17.16 -10.55 -4.80
CA ASN A 90 -16.27 -11.69 -4.85
C ASN A 90 -16.87 -12.93 -4.18
N ALA A 91 -16.37 -14.09 -4.60
CA ALA A 91 -16.69 -15.36 -4.00
C ALA A 91 -15.46 -16.27 -4.00
N PHE A 92 -15.28 -17.03 -2.92
CA PHE A 92 -14.23 -18.05 -2.84
C PHE A 92 -14.79 -19.40 -3.30
N PHE A 93 -13.98 -20.10 -4.14
CA PHE A 93 -14.30 -21.43 -4.66
C PHE A 93 -13.15 -22.39 -4.34
N GLY A 94 -13.49 -23.60 -3.88
CA GLY A 94 -12.52 -24.67 -3.68
C GLY A 94 -11.94 -25.20 -5.01
N ALA A 95 -10.85 -25.95 -4.94
CA ALA A 95 -10.15 -26.43 -6.14
C ALA A 95 -11.05 -27.22 -7.09
N ASP A 96 -12.01 -27.98 -6.57
CA ASP A 96 -12.94 -28.80 -7.35
C ASP A 96 -14.16 -28.02 -7.91
N ASP A 97 -14.32 -26.76 -7.53
CA ASP A 97 -15.50 -25.95 -7.84
C ASP A 97 -15.36 -25.10 -9.12
N ILE A 98 -14.41 -25.38 -10.01
CA ILE A 98 -14.10 -24.53 -11.19
C ILE A 98 -15.33 -24.24 -12.08
N LYS A 99 -16.23 -25.20 -12.25
CA LYS A 99 -17.46 -25.00 -13.06
C LYS A 99 -18.42 -24.00 -12.39
N ARG A 100 -18.54 -24.09 -11.05
CA ARG A 100 -19.35 -23.15 -10.27
C ARG A 100 -18.71 -21.76 -10.24
N ALA A 101 -17.37 -21.71 -10.18
CA ALA A 101 -16.62 -20.48 -10.23
C ALA A 101 -16.81 -19.75 -11.57
N TRP A 102 -16.76 -20.47 -12.70
CA TRP A 102 -17.03 -19.91 -14.01
C TRP A 102 -18.46 -19.40 -14.15
N ALA A 103 -19.45 -20.21 -13.77
CA ALA A 103 -20.86 -19.81 -13.81
C ALA A 103 -21.16 -18.55 -12.98
N TRP A 104 -20.38 -18.31 -11.92
CA TRP A 104 -20.47 -17.08 -11.14
C TRP A 104 -19.77 -15.91 -11.84
N ALA A 105 -18.64 -16.16 -12.51
CA ALA A 105 -17.82 -15.14 -13.18
C ALA A 105 -18.42 -14.64 -14.50
N GLU A 106 -19.00 -15.55 -15.30
CA GLU A 106 -19.47 -15.30 -16.67
C GLU A 106 -20.38 -14.06 -16.81
N PRO A 107 -21.39 -13.82 -15.93
CA PRO A 107 -22.27 -12.66 -16.06
C PRO A 107 -21.62 -11.32 -15.68
N ILE A 108 -20.41 -11.31 -15.07
CA ILE A 108 -19.73 -10.11 -14.56
C ILE A 108 -18.36 -9.87 -15.17
N LEU A 109 -18.05 -10.54 -16.28
CA LEU A 109 -16.77 -10.35 -16.98
C LEU A 109 -16.53 -8.89 -17.37
N PRO A 110 -15.28 -8.41 -17.31
CA PRO A 110 -14.07 -9.13 -16.94
C PRO A 110 -13.96 -9.37 -15.43
N VAL A 111 -13.18 -10.41 -15.02
CA VAL A 111 -12.96 -10.75 -13.62
C VAL A 111 -11.48 -10.80 -13.24
N VAL A 112 -11.24 -10.87 -11.92
CA VAL A 112 -9.92 -11.13 -11.31
C VAL A 112 -9.96 -12.49 -10.63
N VAL A 113 -8.94 -13.33 -10.87
CA VAL A 113 -8.73 -14.59 -10.14
C VAL A 113 -7.46 -14.47 -9.32
N LYS A 114 -7.57 -14.70 -8.01
CA LYS A 114 -6.46 -14.50 -7.07
C LYS A 114 -6.59 -15.36 -5.80
N PRO A 115 -5.53 -15.53 -5.00
CA PRO A 115 -5.65 -16.10 -3.66
C PRO A 115 -6.43 -15.18 -2.71
N SER A 116 -7.23 -15.72 -1.81
CA SER A 116 -7.95 -14.94 -0.79
C SER A 116 -6.99 -14.29 0.24
N ASN A 117 -5.87 -14.94 0.57
CA ASN A 117 -4.97 -14.55 1.65
C ASN A 117 -3.50 -14.33 1.23
N SER A 118 -3.23 -14.06 -0.05
CA SER A 118 -1.89 -13.77 -0.57
C SER A 118 -1.52 -12.29 -0.45
N THR A 119 -0.22 -12.02 -0.43
CA THR A 119 0.37 -10.68 -0.40
C THR A 119 1.26 -10.44 -1.62
N LYS A 120 1.57 -9.17 -1.90
CA LYS A 120 2.51 -8.72 -2.96
C LYS A 120 2.10 -9.12 -4.38
N GLY A 121 0.82 -9.31 -4.66
CA GLY A 121 0.32 -9.62 -6.00
C GLY A 121 0.68 -11.02 -6.54
N ARG A 122 1.08 -11.96 -5.67
CA ARG A 122 1.41 -13.33 -6.08
C ARG A 122 0.17 -14.04 -6.62
N LEU A 123 0.24 -14.59 -7.83
CA LEU A 123 -0.83 -15.31 -8.52
C LEU A 123 -2.15 -14.50 -8.60
N VAL A 124 -2.03 -13.24 -9.00
CA VAL A 124 -3.18 -12.37 -9.28
C VAL A 124 -3.30 -12.22 -10.79
N TYR A 125 -4.41 -12.68 -11.35
CA TYR A 125 -4.74 -12.63 -12.76
C TYR A 125 -5.89 -11.64 -12.95
N VAL A 126 -5.66 -10.59 -13.73
CA VAL A 126 -6.57 -9.43 -13.85
C VAL A 126 -7.10 -9.29 -15.25
N GLY A 127 -8.40 -8.97 -15.38
CA GLY A 127 -9.01 -8.68 -16.66
C GLY A 127 -9.30 -9.92 -17.50
N ILE A 128 -9.62 -11.02 -16.87
CA ILE A 128 -9.99 -12.28 -17.55
C ILE A 128 -11.35 -12.12 -18.20
N THR A 129 -11.45 -12.46 -19.50
CA THR A 129 -12.65 -12.28 -20.32
C THR A 129 -13.19 -13.57 -20.94
N ASP A 130 -12.44 -14.66 -20.88
CA ASP A 130 -12.81 -15.93 -21.51
C ASP A 130 -12.59 -17.14 -20.60
N VAL A 131 -13.18 -18.28 -20.95
CA VAL A 131 -13.19 -19.50 -20.15
C VAL A 131 -11.83 -20.19 -20.08
N ASP A 132 -11.01 -20.09 -21.11
CA ASP A 132 -9.71 -20.79 -21.17
C ASP A 132 -8.70 -20.10 -20.28
N ASP A 133 -8.59 -18.76 -20.36
CA ASP A 133 -7.77 -17.94 -19.47
C ASP A 133 -8.26 -18.06 -18.01
N PHE A 134 -9.58 -18.11 -17.80
CA PHE A 134 -10.16 -18.33 -16.48
C PHE A 134 -9.74 -19.68 -15.91
N GLY A 135 -9.85 -20.73 -16.71
CA GLY A 135 -9.49 -22.09 -16.30
C GLY A 135 -8.01 -22.19 -15.91
N ALA A 136 -7.12 -21.62 -16.72
CA ALA A 136 -5.68 -21.61 -16.46
C ALA A 136 -5.34 -20.83 -15.18
N ALA A 137 -5.91 -19.64 -15.01
CA ALA A 137 -5.72 -18.80 -13.82
C ALA A 137 -6.25 -19.48 -12.55
N PHE A 138 -7.47 -20.03 -12.61
CA PHE A 138 -8.08 -20.71 -11.48
C PHE A 138 -7.27 -21.93 -11.05
N ALA A 139 -6.85 -22.79 -11.98
CA ALA A 139 -6.03 -23.95 -11.69
C ALA A 139 -4.69 -23.56 -11.03
N SER A 140 -4.01 -22.55 -11.56
CA SER A 140 -2.74 -22.05 -11.01
C SER A 140 -2.86 -21.55 -9.57
N VAL A 141 -3.98 -20.89 -9.24
CA VAL A 141 -4.22 -20.41 -7.87
C VAL A 141 -4.64 -21.55 -6.96
N ALA A 142 -5.55 -22.40 -7.43
CA ALA A 142 -6.12 -23.51 -6.65
C ALA A 142 -5.07 -24.56 -6.28
N GLU A 143 -4.11 -24.86 -7.16
CA GLU A 143 -3.01 -25.78 -6.91
C GLU A 143 -2.17 -25.36 -5.69
N VAL A 144 -1.93 -24.07 -5.53
CA VAL A 144 -1.07 -23.54 -4.46
C VAL A 144 -1.83 -23.25 -3.16
N PHE A 145 -3.10 -22.80 -3.28
CA PHE A 145 -3.89 -22.27 -2.16
C PHE A 145 -5.13 -23.11 -1.81
N GLY A 146 -5.37 -24.23 -2.49
CA GLY A 146 -6.52 -25.10 -2.27
C GLY A 146 -7.85 -24.53 -2.78
N GLY A 147 -7.82 -23.43 -3.52
CA GLY A 147 -8.97 -22.74 -4.10
C GLY A 147 -8.60 -21.32 -4.51
N ALA A 148 -9.54 -20.63 -5.15
CA ALA A 148 -9.35 -19.28 -5.67
C ALA A 148 -10.48 -18.34 -5.26
N LEU A 149 -10.15 -17.07 -5.05
CA LEU A 149 -11.08 -15.96 -4.99
C LEU A 149 -11.30 -15.45 -6.40
N VAL A 150 -12.56 -15.46 -6.84
CA VAL A 150 -13.00 -14.81 -8.07
C VAL A 150 -13.66 -13.49 -7.69
N GLU A 151 -13.30 -12.42 -8.39
CA GLU A 151 -13.68 -11.06 -8.02
C GLU A 151 -14.03 -10.22 -9.24
N GLU A 152 -15.02 -9.36 -9.12
CA GLU A 152 -15.33 -8.29 -10.08
C GLU A 152 -14.08 -7.50 -10.43
N PHE A 153 -13.83 -7.27 -11.71
CA PHE A 153 -12.80 -6.33 -12.14
C PHE A 153 -13.30 -4.90 -12.01
N VAL A 154 -12.67 -4.12 -11.17
CA VAL A 154 -12.96 -2.69 -11.02
C VAL A 154 -11.84 -1.89 -11.68
N PRO A 155 -12.13 -1.10 -12.74
CA PRO A 155 -11.12 -0.23 -13.34
C PRO A 155 -10.79 0.94 -12.40
N GLY A 156 -9.55 1.42 -12.45
CA GLY A 156 -9.13 2.58 -11.67
C GLY A 156 -7.64 2.63 -11.36
N VAL A 157 -7.24 3.74 -10.77
CA VAL A 157 -5.87 3.98 -10.32
C VAL A 157 -5.75 3.65 -8.84
N GLU A 158 -4.86 2.74 -8.50
CA GLU A 158 -4.68 2.28 -7.12
C GLU A 158 -3.99 3.35 -6.24
N HIS A 159 -4.63 3.63 -5.11
CA HIS A 159 -4.11 4.51 -4.06
C HIS A 159 -4.04 3.77 -2.73
N ARG A 160 -2.93 3.91 -2.00
CA ARG A 160 -2.83 3.54 -0.59
C ARG A 160 -3.29 4.72 0.26
N VAL A 161 -4.44 4.59 0.90
CA VAL A 161 -4.97 5.60 1.83
C VAL A 161 -4.79 5.12 3.26
N THR A 162 -4.10 5.90 4.09
CA THR A 162 -3.81 5.53 5.48
C THR A 162 -4.75 6.25 6.43
N VAL A 163 -5.38 5.45 7.30
CA VAL A 163 -6.28 5.91 8.37
C VAL A 163 -5.61 5.74 9.71
N VAL A 164 -5.68 6.80 10.54
CA VAL A 164 -5.22 6.81 11.94
C VAL A 164 -6.33 7.38 12.81
N GLY A 165 -6.73 6.66 13.86
CA GLY A 165 -7.76 7.11 14.80
C GLY A 165 -9.18 7.21 14.20
N GLY A 166 -9.40 6.68 13.01
CA GLY A 166 -10.67 6.77 12.29
C GLY A 166 -10.72 7.85 11.21
N ALA A 167 -9.70 8.70 11.12
CA ALA A 167 -9.58 9.75 10.10
C ALA A 167 -8.54 9.39 9.02
N VAL A 168 -8.79 9.76 7.78
CA VAL A 168 -7.80 9.71 6.69
C VAL A 168 -6.71 10.73 6.98
N VAL A 169 -5.44 10.30 6.94
CA VAL A 169 -4.29 11.15 7.25
C VAL A 169 -3.33 11.36 6.09
N ALA A 170 -3.28 10.43 5.15
CA ALA A 170 -2.44 10.52 3.97
C ALA A 170 -2.88 9.54 2.88
N ALA A 171 -2.60 9.89 1.63
CA ALA A 171 -2.74 8.99 0.49
C ALA A 171 -1.48 8.99 -0.37
N THR A 172 -1.16 7.83 -0.92
CA THR A 172 -0.04 7.64 -1.86
C THR A 172 -0.53 6.88 -3.08
N ARG A 173 -0.28 7.40 -4.27
CA ARG A 173 -0.38 6.67 -5.52
C ARG A 173 0.92 5.90 -5.74
N ARG A 174 0.83 4.61 -5.92
CA ARG A 174 1.98 3.79 -6.28
C ARG A 174 2.14 3.78 -7.80
N VAL A 175 3.33 4.14 -8.26
CA VAL A 175 3.68 4.16 -9.69
C VAL A 175 4.73 3.10 -9.94
N ALA A 176 4.58 2.32 -11.01
CA ALA A 176 5.58 1.33 -11.40
C ALA A 176 6.93 1.99 -11.66
N ALA A 177 8.01 1.21 -11.54
CA ALA A 177 9.36 1.71 -11.83
C ALA A 177 9.36 2.40 -13.19
N ASN A 178 9.82 3.65 -13.21
CA ASN A 178 9.74 4.51 -14.39
C ASN A 178 10.84 5.58 -14.37
N VAL A 179 11.06 6.18 -15.54
CA VAL A 179 11.80 7.43 -15.71
C VAL A 179 10.96 8.42 -16.52
N VAL A 180 11.30 9.70 -16.42
CA VAL A 180 10.65 10.76 -17.20
C VAL A 180 11.69 11.32 -18.16
N GLY A 181 11.37 11.33 -19.45
CA GLY A 181 12.23 11.88 -20.49
C GLY A 181 12.50 13.37 -20.29
N ASP A 182 13.71 13.79 -20.59
CA ASP A 182 14.16 15.17 -20.64
C ASP A 182 14.34 15.71 -22.07
N GLY A 183 14.14 14.83 -23.07
CA GLY A 183 14.32 15.12 -24.49
C GLY A 183 15.78 15.02 -24.99
N GLY A 184 16.74 14.64 -24.13
CA GLY A 184 18.17 14.59 -24.47
C GLY A 184 18.85 13.31 -24.03
N SER A 185 18.51 12.80 -22.86
CA SER A 185 19.12 11.60 -22.28
C SER A 185 18.44 10.32 -22.74
N THR A 186 19.20 9.25 -22.87
CA THR A 186 18.69 7.91 -23.12
C THR A 186 17.94 7.35 -21.88
N VAL A 187 17.08 6.37 -22.08
CA VAL A 187 16.42 5.64 -20.97
C VAL A 187 17.45 5.11 -19.97
N GLY A 188 18.58 4.55 -20.45
CA GLY A 188 19.65 4.02 -19.60
C GLY A 188 20.27 5.11 -18.72
N GLU A 189 20.56 6.28 -19.27
CA GLU A 189 21.11 7.44 -18.55
C GLU A 189 20.11 7.99 -17.52
N LEU A 190 18.84 8.10 -17.88
CA LEU A 190 17.78 8.53 -16.96
C LEU A 190 17.62 7.57 -15.78
N VAL A 191 17.74 6.25 -16.01
CA VAL A 191 17.70 5.24 -14.93
C VAL A 191 18.93 5.36 -14.04
N ALA A 192 20.13 5.53 -14.62
CA ALA A 192 21.37 5.71 -13.86
C ALA A 192 21.29 6.95 -12.95
N GLU A 193 20.79 8.07 -13.48
CA GLU A 193 20.59 9.31 -12.74
C GLU A 193 19.60 9.13 -11.59
N LYS A 194 18.43 8.55 -11.86
CA LYS A 194 17.42 8.29 -10.82
C LYS A 194 17.93 7.34 -9.73
N ASN A 195 18.70 6.33 -10.11
CA ASN A 195 19.34 5.41 -9.17
C ASN A 195 20.40 6.11 -8.33
N ARG A 196 21.16 7.06 -8.89
CA ARG A 196 22.11 7.88 -8.14
C ARG A 196 21.41 8.74 -7.08
N GLN A 197 20.30 9.38 -7.43
CA GLN A 197 19.47 10.14 -6.48
C GLN A 197 18.91 9.25 -5.35
N ARG A 198 18.57 8.00 -5.65
CA ARG A 198 18.11 7.03 -4.64
C ARG A 198 19.24 6.55 -3.72
N ALA A 199 20.48 6.58 -4.20
CA ALA A 199 21.66 6.16 -3.44
C ALA A 199 22.16 7.21 -2.45
N ASP A 200 21.76 8.48 -2.58
CA ASP A 200 22.23 9.56 -1.70
C ASP A 200 21.72 9.45 -0.26
N GLY A 201 20.78 8.53 0.00
CA GLY A 201 20.22 8.23 1.33
C GLY A 201 19.13 9.19 1.81
N SER A 202 18.82 10.25 1.06
CA SER A 202 17.76 11.21 1.42
C SER A 202 16.38 10.58 1.39
N ASN A 203 16.17 9.57 0.54
CA ASN A 203 14.91 8.83 0.41
C ASN A 203 15.11 7.32 0.64
N PRO A 204 14.97 6.84 1.89
CA PRO A 204 15.40 5.51 2.31
C PRO A 204 14.49 4.37 1.85
N ILE A 205 13.35 4.66 1.24
CA ILE A 205 12.34 3.64 0.91
C ILE A 205 12.34 3.22 -0.56
N HIS A 206 12.84 4.08 -1.46
CA HIS A 206 12.85 3.80 -2.89
C HIS A 206 14.07 2.95 -3.27
N LYS A 207 13.81 1.79 -3.87
CA LYS A 207 14.86 0.84 -4.27
C LYS A 207 15.35 1.13 -5.68
N TYR A 208 16.56 0.67 -5.99
CA TYR A 208 17.13 0.74 -7.34
C TYR A 208 16.17 0.17 -8.37
N ILE A 209 16.11 0.81 -9.53
CA ILE A 209 15.50 0.28 -10.73
C ILE A 209 16.53 -0.65 -11.38
N ALA A 210 16.26 -1.95 -11.36
CA ALA A 210 17.12 -2.93 -12.02
C ALA A 210 16.84 -2.95 -13.52
N LEU A 211 17.91 -2.93 -14.31
CA LEU A 211 17.87 -3.14 -15.77
C LEU A 211 18.09 -4.64 -16.02
N ASP A 212 17.04 -5.39 -16.03
CA ASP A 212 16.98 -6.84 -16.21
C ASP A 212 15.98 -7.20 -17.31
N SER A 213 15.79 -8.49 -17.57
CA SER A 213 14.86 -8.99 -18.61
C SER A 213 13.41 -8.55 -18.43
N PHE A 214 13.00 -8.13 -17.21
CA PHE A 214 11.66 -7.54 -16.99
C PHE A 214 11.62 -6.11 -17.52
N ALA A 215 12.68 -5.33 -17.31
CA ALA A 215 12.79 -3.98 -17.87
C ALA A 215 12.83 -4.01 -19.40
N ASP A 216 13.60 -4.94 -19.98
CA ASP A 216 13.69 -5.09 -21.44
C ASP A 216 12.34 -5.42 -22.07
N ARG A 217 11.58 -6.34 -21.47
CA ARG A 217 10.22 -6.66 -21.93
C ARG A 217 9.27 -5.47 -21.85
N GLU A 218 9.34 -4.73 -20.76
CA GLU A 218 8.45 -3.58 -20.56
C GLU A 218 8.82 -2.43 -21.53
N LEU A 219 10.08 -2.21 -21.80
CA LEU A 219 10.55 -1.27 -22.83
C LEU A 219 10.09 -1.71 -24.24
N THR A 220 10.29 -3.00 -24.59
CA THR A 220 9.85 -3.55 -25.88
C THR A 220 8.34 -3.36 -26.08
N ARG A 221 7.52 -3.57 -25.04
CA ARG A 221 6.06 -3.36 -25.09
C ARG A 221 5.70 -1.90 -25.41
N GLN A 222 6.55 -0.96 -25.04
CA GLN A 222 6.41 0.48 -25.32
C GLN A 222 7.09 0.91 -26.63
N GLY A 223 7.70 -0.03 -27.39
CA GLY A 223 8.47 0.28 -28.60
C GLY A 223 9.79 0.98 -28.34
N LEU A 224 10.37 0.82 -27.13
CA LEU A 224 11.57 1.50 -26.68
C LEU A 224 12.68 0.50 -26.33
N THR A 225 13.90 1.03 -26.24
CA THR A 225 15.12 0.36 -25.76
C THR A 225 15.81 1.23 -24.71
N LEU A 226 16.87 0.71 -24.09
CA LEU A 226 17.71 1.51 -23.18
C LEU A 226 18.41 2.70 -23.88
N GLN A 227 18.61 2.61 -25.20
CA GLN A 227 19.23 3.65 -26.03
C GLN A 227 18.22 4.67 -26.58
N SER A 228 16.93 4.42 -26.43
CA SER A 228 15.90 5.37 -26.86
C SER A 228 15.97 6.65 -26.04
N VAL A 229 15.77 7.80 -26.69
CA VAL A 229 15.67 9.13 -26.05
C VAL A 229 14.21 9.51 -25.98
N PRO A 230 13.56 9.41 -24.80
CA PRO A 230 12.16 9.79 -24.67
C PRO A 230 11.98 11.30 -24.73
N SER A 231 10.86 11.75 -25.29
CA SER A 231 10.50 13.16 -25.32
C SER A 231 10.42 13.76 -23.91
N ALA A 232 10.65 15.07 -23.79
CA ALA A 232 10.51 15.76 -22.52
C ALA A 232 9.11 15.56 -21.94
N GLY A 233 9.04 15.12 -20.67
CA GLY A 233 7.79 14.78 -19.97
C GLY A 233 7.22 13.39 -20.27
N GLN A 234 7.75 12.66 -21.24
CA GLN A 234 7.31 11.29 -21.54
C GLN A 234 7.73 10.35 -20.40
N ARG A 235 6.74 9.68 -19.77
CA ARG A 235 7.00 8.67 -18.74
C ARG A 235 7.22 7.30 -19.39
N VAL A 236 8.37 6.70 -19.11
CA VAL A 236 8.76 5.38 -19.61
C VAL A 236 8.80 4.39 -18.44
N PHE A 237 8.03 3.32 -18.54
CA PHE A 237 7.93 2.31 -17.48
C PHE A 237 8.97 1.20 -17.67
N LEU A 238 9.54 0.73 -16.55
CA LEU A 238 10.53 -0.35 -16.46
C LEU A 238 9.95 -1.61 -15.79
N ARG A 239 8.72 -1.52 -15.29
CA ARG A 239 7.97 -2.62 -14.64
C ARG A 239 6.48 -2.46 -14.93
N ALA A 240 5.79 -3.60 -15.03
CA ALA A 240 4.34 -3.62 -15.13
C ALA A 240 3.64 -3.44 -13.77
N THR A 241 4.33 -3.72 -12.66
CA THR A 241 3.75 -3.67 -11.31
C THR A 241 4.19 -2.45 -10.52
N THR A 242 3.28 -1.91 -9.69
CA THR A 242 3.49 -0.69 -8.88
C THR A 242 4.22 -0.94 -7.55
N ASN A 243 5.07 -1.97 -7.47
CA ASN A 243 5.74 -2.36 -6.24
C ASN A 243 6.99 -1.49 -5.96
N LEU A 244 7.04 -0.83 -4.80
CA LEU A 244 8.20 -0.05 -4.34
C LEU A 244 9.48 -0.87 -4.21
N HIS A 245 9.37 -2.17 -3.85
CA HIS A 245 10.54 -3.05 -3.72
C HIS A 245 11.21 -3.39 -5.06
N THR A 246 10.51 -3.21 -6.17
CA THR A 246 11.04 -3.43 -7.53
C THR A 246 11.35 -2.12 -8.26
N GLY A 247 11.54 -1.05 -7.51
CA GLY A 247 11.91 0.26 -8.05
C GLY A 247 10.74 1.20 -8.37
N GLY A 248 9.52 0.88 -7.91
CA GLY A 248 8.37 1.78 -8.04
C GLY A 248 8.49 3.04 -7.19
N ASP A 249 7.68 4.03 -7.50
CA ASP A 249 7.60 5.32 -6.80
C ASP A 249 6.36 5.40 -5.90
N ALA A 250 6.53 6.05 -4.76
CA ALA A 250 5.46 6.57 -3.94
C ALA A 250 5.22 8.03 -4.31
N VAL A 251 4.05 8.37 -4.82
CA VAL A 251 3.68 9.73 -5.17
C VAL A 251 2.60 10.20 -4.19
N ASP A 252 2.84 11.31 -3.50
CA ASP A 252 1.83 11.88 -2.59
C ASP A 252 0.56 12.23 -3.38
N ALA A 253 -0.58 11.78 -2.88
CA ALA A 253 -1.88 12.00 -3.46
C ALA A 253 -2.90 12.49 -2.42
N THR A 254 -2.43 12.97 -1.27
CA THR A 254 -3.28 13.34 -0.14
C THR A 254 -4.24 14.47 -0.50
N ASP A 255 -3.71 15.55 -1.10
CA ASP A 255 -4.51 16.70 -1.48
C ASP A 255 -5.37 16.47 -2.74
N ALA A 256 -5.15 15.34 -3.44
CA ALA A 256 -5.96 14.92 -4.57
C ALA A 256 -7.18 14.07 -4.17
N LEU A 257 -7.31 13.71 -2.88
CA LEU A 257 -8.50 13.01 -2.39
C LEU A 257 -9.71 13.92 -2.38
N THR A 258 -10.81 13.44 -2.94
CA THR A 258 -12.10 14.13 -2.87
C THR A 258 -12.81 13.82 -1.54
N PRO A 259 -13.82 14.63 -1.15
CA PRO A 259 -14.67 14.28 0.00
C PRO A 259 -15.31 12.89 -0.11
N VAL A 260 -15.61 12.42 -1.31
CA VAL A 260 -16.20 11.10 -1.56
C VAL A 260 -15.18 10.00 -1.22
N ASP A 261 -13.91 10.16 -1.63
CA ASP A 261 -12.82 9.23 -1.30
C ASP A 261 -12.63 9.13 0.22
N ILE A 262 -12.55 10.27 0.89
CA ILE A 262 -12.35 10.36 2.34
C ILE A 262 -13.52 9.68 3.08
N GLN A 263 -14.76 10.03 2.74
CA GLN A 263 -15.94 9.45 3.36
C GLN A 263 -16.04 7.93 3.17
N LEU A 264 -15.71 7.43 1.96
CA LEU A 264 -15.68 6.00 1.68
C LEU A 264 -14.69 5.28 2.59
N VAL A 265 -13.45 5.77 2.67
CA VAL A 265 -12.38 5.13 3.45
C VAL A 265 -12.65 5.20 4.96
N GLU A 266 -13.14 6.33 5.46
CA GLU A 266 -13.51 6.47 6.87
C GLU A 266 -14.74 5.60 7.24
N ARG A 267 -15.70 5.45 6.34
CA ARG A 267 -16.81 4.50 6.49
C ARG A 267 -16.29 3.06 6.53
N ALA A 268 -15.35 2.72 5.67
CA ALA A 268 -14.68 1.41 5.67
C ALA A 268 -13.92 1.16 6.98
N ALA A 269 -13.21 2.16 7.50
CA ALA A 269 -12.53 2.07 8.79
C ALA A 269 -13.50 1.83 9.95
N ARG A 270 -14.63 2.54 9.98
CA ARG A 270 -15.70 2.33 10.98
C ARG A 270 -16.38 0.96 10.86
N ALA A 271 -16.40 0.35 9.67
CA ALA A 271 -16.96 -0.98 9.46
C ALA A 271 -16.10 -2.10 10.09
N LEU A 272 -14.83 -1.84 10.37
CA LEU A 272 -13.90 -2.80 10.96
C LEU A 272 -13.80 -2.62 12.47
N PRO A 273 -14.11 -3.64 13.30
CA PRO A 273 -14.32 -3.50 14.74
C PRO A 273 -13.08 -2.97 15.48
N GLY A 274 -13.06 -1.67 15.80
CA GLY A 274 -11.99 -1.03 16.58
C GLY A 274 -10.69 -0.77 15.82
N LEU A 275 -10.72 -0.72 14.49
CA LEU A 275 -9.57 -0.31 13.69
C LEU A 275 -9.13 1.11 14.08
N LYS A 276 -7.85 1.27 14.41
CA LYS A 276 -7.22 2.55 14.75
C LYS A 276 -6.09 2.92 13.80
N LEU A 277 -5.43 1.92 13.19
CA LEU A 277 -4.42 2.11 12.15
C LEU A 277 -4.69 1.13 11.03
N GLY A 278 -4.84 1.61 9.81
CA GLY A 278 -5.01 0.78 8.62
C GLY A 278 -4.60 1.49 7.34
N GLY A 279 -4.11 0.72 6.38
CA GLY A 279 -3.88 1.16 5.01
C GLY A 279 -4.93 0.54 4.10
N PHE A 280 -5.64 1.36 3.37
CA PHE A 280 -6.70 0.95 2.45
C PHE A 280 -6.19 1.05 1.02
N ASP A 281 -6.25 -0.04 0.27
CA ASP A 281 -6.02 -0.01 -1.16
C ASP A 281 -7.33 0.34 -1.85
N VAL A 282 -7.34 1.52 -2.46
CA VAL A 282 -8.53 2.12 -3.08
C VAL A 282 -8.27 2.31 -4.57
N LEU A 283 -9.14 1.75 -5.40
CA LEU A 283 -9.21 2.12 -6.81
C LEU A 283 -10.03 3.40 -6.94
N ARG A 284 -9.41 4.43 -7.49
CA ARG A 284 -10.07 5.69 -7.84
C ARG A 284 -10.28 5.73 -9.35
N PRO A 285 -11.41 6.19 -9.83
CA PRO A 285 -11.59 6.40 -11.26
C PRO A 285 -10.50 7.33 -11.81
N PRO A 286 -10.10 7.15 -13.08
CA PRO A 286 -9.20 8.10 -13.74
C PRO A 286 -9.77 9.52 -13.69
N PRO A 287 -8.92 10.56 -13.72
CA PRO A 287 -9.40 11.94 -13.80
C PRO A 287 -10.33 12.16 -14.98
N GLY A 288 -11.53 12.69 -14.71
CA GLY A 288 -12.57 12.93 -15.71
C GLY A 288 -13.57 11.79 -15.92
N ASP A 289 -13.36 10.65 -15.26
CA ASP A 289 -14.31 9.55 -15.24
C ASP A 289 -15.32 9.71 -14.08
N ALA A 290 -16.59 9.45 -14.36
CA ALA A 290 -17.69 9.56 -13.39
C ALA A 290 -17.83 8.33 -12.46
N GLY A 291 -16.88 7.40 -12.47
CA GLY A 291 -16.91 6.22 -11.62
C GLY A 291 -16.80 6.55 -10.11
N GLU A 292 -17.21 5.59 -9.28
CA GLU A 292 -17.08 5.70 -7.82
C GLU A 292 -15.80 5.00 -7.33
N PRO A 293 -15.13 5.54 -6.30
CA PRO A 293 -13.98 4.86 -5.70
C PRO A 293 -14.40 3.53 -5.03
N CYS A 294 -13.47 2.57 -5.02
CA CYS A 294 -13.74 1.21 -4.55
C CYS A 294 -12.60 0.72 -3.63
N VAL A 295 -12.93 0.18 -2.45
CA VAL A 295 -11.95 -0.38 -1.51
C VAL A 295 -11.63 -1.82 -1.90
N LEU A 296 -10.40 -2.09 -2.34
CA LEU A 296 -9.94 -3.43 -2.73
C LEU A 296 -9.56 -4.31 -1.54
N GLU A 297 -8.77 -3.74 -0.62
CA GLU A 297 -8.29 -4.47 0.56
C GLU A 297 -7.93 -3.52 1.69
N VAL A 298 -7.82 -4.09 2.90
CA VAL A 298 -7.39 -3.36 4.09
C VAL A 298 -6.17 -4.05 4.69
N ASN A 299 -5.11 -3.29 4.87
CA ASN A 299 -3.86 -3.74 5.48
C ASN A 299 -3.73 -3.14 6.90
N MET A 300 -3.73 -4.00 7.93
CA MET A 300 -3.57 -3.57 9.32
C MET A 300 -2.13 -3.24 9.74
N SER A 301 -1.17 -3.39 8.84
CA SER A 301 0.25 -3.07 9.07
C SER A 301 0.79 -2.22 7.92
N PRO A 302 0.24 -1.01 7.71
CA PRO A 302 0.63 -0.17 6.58
C PRO A 302 2.10 0.29 6.67
N MET A 303 2.71 0.49 5.50
CA MET A 303 4.02 1.10 5.38
C MET A 303 3.86 2.63 5.53
N LEU A 304 4.13 3.15 6.74
CA LEU A 304 3.98 4.59 7.02
C LEU A 304 5.00 5.43 6.27
N SER A 305 6.21 4.90 6.11
CA SER A 305 7.33 5.61 5.52
C SER A 305 7.11 6.04 4.07
N MET A 306 6.18 5.42 3.33
CA MET A 306 5.86 5.87 1.97
C MET A 306 5.22 7.27 1.94
N HIS A 307 4.55 7.65 3.02
CA HIS A 307 3.96 8.98 3.16
C HIS A 307 4.98 10.01 3.66
N HIS A 308 5.98 9.59 4.47
CA HIS A 308 7.05 10.47 4.96
C HIS A 308 8.12 10.76 3.90
N TYR A 309 8.34 9.83 2.97
CA TYR A 309 9.37 9.91 1.94
C TYR A 309 8.76 9.65 0.55
N PRO A 310 7.82 10.49 0.08
CA PRO A 310 7.35 10.36 -1.29
C PRO A 310 8.48 10.64 -2.28
N TRP A 311 8.41 10.06 -3.48
CA TRP A 311 9.31 10.41 -4.58
C TRP A 311 8.88 11.72 -5.24
N GLU A 312 7.58 11.93 -5.35
CA GLU A 312 6.96 13.15 -5.87
C GLU A 312 5.90 13.62 -4.86
N GLY A 313 5.76 14.94 -4.68
CA GLY A 313 4.78 15.55 -3.80
C GLY A 313 5.31 15.87 -2.40
N GLN A 314 4.41 16.01 -1.41
CA GLN A 314 4.74 16.49 -0.08
C GLN A 314 4.88 15.36 0.95
N PRO A 315 5.88 15.39 1.84
CA PRO A 315 5.92 14.51 3.02
C PRO A 315 4.70 14.70 3.93
N ARG A 316 4.17 13.60 4.48
CA ARG A 316 3.01 13.61 5.39
C ARG A 316 3.38 12.98 6.73
N GLU A 317 3.09 13.68 7.81
CA GLU A 317 3.49 13.33 9.18
C GLU A 317 2.61 12.24 9.84
N VAL A 318 2.45 11.11 9.17
CA VAL A 318 1.59 10.00 9.62
C VAL A 318 2.04 9.42 10.96
N ALA A 319 3.36 9.35 11.23
CA ALA A 319 3.88 8.86 12.50
C ALA A 319 3.49 9.77 13.67
N SER A 320 3.53 11.09 13.50
CA SER A 320 3.06 12.06 14.49
C SER A 320 1.58 11.85 14.81
N ARG A 321 0.74 11.72 13.79
CA ARG A 321 -0.71 11.45 13.98
C ARG A 321 -0.96 10.13 14.69
N LEU A 322 -0.14 9.10 14.46
CA LEU A 322 -0.23 7.84 15.18
C LEU A 322 0.10 8.01 16.67
N ILE A 323 1.12 8.82 17.01
CA ILE A 323 1.46 9.13 18.39
C ILE A 323 0.33 9.93 19.07
N ASP A 324 -0.32 10.86 18.37
CA ASP A 324 -1.49 11.60 18.89
C ASP A 324 -2.60 10.66 19.34
N VAL A 325 -2.89 9.61 18.56
CA VAL A 325 -3.92 8.63 18.91
C VAL A 325 -3.46 7.68 20.03
N MET A 326 -2.17 7.36 20.10
CA MET A 326 -1.62 6.51 21.17
C MET A 326 -1.52 7.25 22.51
N TYR A 327 -1.20 8.53 22.47
CA TYR A 327 -0.93 9.38 23.63
C TYR A 327 -1.52 10.79 23.43
N PRO A 328 -2.86 10.93 23.48
CA PRO A 328 -3.52 12.20 23.18
C PRO A 328 -3.13 13.34 24.14
N GLU A 329 -2.54 13.02 25.31
CA GLU A 329 -2.01 14.01 26.25
C GLU A 329 -0.80 14.77 25.70
N THR A 330 -0.10 14.19 24.72
CA THR A 330 1.08 14.79 24.08
C THR A 330 0.78 15.46 22.75
N ALA A 331 -0.47 15.40 22.29
CA ALA A 331 -0.86 16.04 21.03
C ALA A 331 -0.75 17.57 21.17
N ASP A 332 -0.10 18.21 20.20
CA ASP A 332 -0.08 19.66 20.12
C ASP A 332 -1.52 20.20 19.99
N LYS A 333 -1.80 21.28 20.74
CA LYS A 333 -3.16 21.87 20.76
C LYS A 333 -3.62 22.34 19.39
N ASP A 334 -2.68 22.68 18.50
CA ASP A 334 -2.94 23.14 17.12
C ASP A 334 -3.29 21.99 16.15
N HIS A 335 -3.17 20.73 16.58
CA HIS A 335 -3.51 19.54 15.81
C HIS A 335 -4.69 18.74 16.39
N ARG A 336 -5.42 19.29 17.36
CA ARG A 336 -6.67 18.70 17.79
C ARG A 336 -7.67 18.86 16.66
N LEU A 337 -8.11 17.73 16.11
CA LEU A 337 -9.08 17.60 15.05
C LEU A 337 -10.24 18.60 15.24
N GLU A 338 -10.42 19.52 14.31
CA GLU A 338 -11.70 20.14 14.01
C GLU A 338 -12.63 19.11 13.36
#